data_0f5429ec2a8368d05bdbc5a363b278d6
#
_entry.id   0f5429ec2a8368d05bdbc5a363b278d6
#
_cell.length_a   1.000
_cell.length_b   1.000
_cell.length_c   1.000
_cell.angle_alpha   90.00
_cell.angle_beta   90.00
_cell.angle_gamma   90.00
#
_symmetry.space_group_name_H-M   'P 1'
#
loop_
_entity.id
_entity.type
_entity.pdbx_description
1 polymer ?
#
loop_
_entity_poly.entity_id
_entity_poly.type
_entity_poly.pdbx_seq_one_letter_code
_entity_poly.pdbx_strand_id
1 'polypeptide(L)'
;EYMIFDEDTAIGDLMVSSLSEELGANAFGIAPPDLTLVARARGTDWLYGYLTGFYEDDSRLFGVNNRVFANVAMPNVLEGLQGIQHCEDAEHCDHLVHEVGTGTLSEEEFEEVVYDLVNFLYYIGEPSRLDRQRIGGYVLLFLAFFWVFAWLLNREYWKDVDH
;
A
#
# COMPACT_ATOMS: atom_id res chain seq x y z
N GLU A 1 10.90 -19.66 18.35
CA GLU A 1 10.08 -20.90 18.32
C GLU A 1 8.57 -20.60 18.37
N TYR A 2 8.14 -19.57 19.11
CA TYR A 2 6.69 -19.27 19.26
C TYR A 2 6.07 -18.43 18.13
N MET A 3 6.83 -18.02 17.12
CA MET A 3 6.34 -17.20 16.00
C MET A 3 6.37 -17.94 14.65
N ILE A 4 6.76 -19.21 14.65
CA ILE A 4 6.79 -20.05 13.45
C ILE A 4 5.52 -20.91 13.47
N PHE A 5 4.62 -20.67 12.52
CA PHE A 5 3.31 -21.35 12.45
C PHE A 5 3.35 -22.71 11.75
N ASP A 6 4.45 -23.02 11.07
CA ASP A 6 4.65 -24.25 10.32
C ASP A 6 5.98 -24.89 10.70
N GLU A 7 5.98 -26.21 10.95
CA GLU A 7 7.19 -26.97 11.34
C GLU A 7 8.26 -26.97 10.23
N ASP A 8 7.85 -26.76 8.98
CA ASP A 8 8.75 -26.74 7.81
C ASP A 8 9.35 -25.35 7.53
N THR A 9 8.94 -24.30 8.25
CA THR A 9 9.43 -22.94 8.03
C THR A 9 10.78 -22.70 8.69
N ALA A 10 11.77 -22.28 7.93
CA ALA A 10 13.11 -21.95 8.40
C ALA A 10 13.28 -20.43 8.67
N ILE A 11 14.26 -20.08 9.52
CA ILE A 11 14.63 -18.66 9.73
C ILE A 11 15.16 -18.09 8.42
N GLY A 12 14.53 -17.04 7.93
CA GLY A 12 14.87 -16.36 6.67
C GLY A 12 13.95 -16.69 5.49
N ASP A 13 13.03 -17.63 5.68
CA ASP A 13 11.99 -17.87 4.69
C ASP A 13 11.02 -16.68 4.60
N LEU A 14 10.43 -16.51 3.44
CA LEU A 14 9.42 -15.48 3.22
C LEU A 14 8.16 -15.81 4.01
N MET A 15 7.62 -14.79 4.67
CA MET A 15 6.30 -14.91 5.31
C MET A 15 5.23 -15.07 4.23
N VAL A 16 4.49 -16.17 4.31
CA VAL A 16 3.37 -16.45 3.41
C VAL A 16 2.07 -16.47 4.21
N SER A 17 0.96 -16.10 3.55
CA SER A 17 -0.38 -16.19 4.15
C SER A 17 -0.79 -17.66 4.27
N SER A 18 -1.49 -17.99 5.36
CA SER A 18 -2.17 -19.28 5.51
C SER A 18 -3.37 -19.44 4.56
N LEU A 19 -3.88 -18.34 3.99
CA LEU A 19 -4.94 -18.35 3.00
C LEU A 19 -4.35 -18.59 1.61
N SER A 20 -4.56 -19.78 1.05
CA SER A 20 -4.18 -20.08 -0.32
C SER A 20 -5.07 -19.34 -1.33
N GLU A 21 -4.57 -19.10 -2.54
CA GLU A 21 -5.36 -18.48 -3.61
C GLU A 21 -6.67 -19.24 -3.89
N GLU A 22 -6.61 -20.58 -3.87
CA GLU A 22 -7.78 -21.44 -4.09
C GLU A 22 -8.83 -21.27 -2.98
N LEU A 23 -8.39 -21.26 -1.71
CA LEU A 23 -9.28 -21.03 -0.58
C LEU A 23 -9.87 -19.62 -0.60
N GLY A 24 -9.05 -18.61 -0.94
CA GLY A 24 -9.51 -17.24 -1.10
C GLY A 24 -10.55 -17.09 -2.19
N ALA A 25 -10.29 -17.66 -3.38
CA ALA A 25 -11.24 -17.62 -4.48
C ALA A 25 -12.57 -18.35 -4.15
N ASN A 26 -12.51 -19.47 -3.44
CA ASN A 26 -13.71 -20.20 -3.01
C ASN A 26 -14.53 -19.45 -1.94
N ALA A 27 -13.85 -18.74 -1.03
CA ALA A 27 -14.51 -18.01 0.06
C ALA A 27 -15.09 -16.66 -0.39
N PHE A 28 -14.40 -15.93 -1.24
CA PHE A 28 -14.72 -14.54 -1.61
C PHE A 28 -15.10 -14.36 -3.09
N GLY A 29 -15.09 -15.44 -3.88
CA GLY A 29 -15.33 -15.36 -5.34
C GLY A 29 -14.12 -14.88 -6.14
N ILE A 30 -13.16 -14.24 -5.49
CA ILE A 30 -11.86 -13.79 -6.05
C ILE A 30 -10.78 -13.96 -5.00
N ALA A 31 -9.59 -14.38 -5.40
CA ALA A 31 -8.47 -14.46 -4.46
C ALA A 31 -8.03 -13.05 -4.00
N PRO A 32 -7.95 -12.79 -2.68
CA PRO A 32 -7.46 -11.52 -2.18
C PRO A 32 -6.02 -11.27 -2.67
N PRO A 33 -5.71 -10.06 -3.18
CA PRO A 33 -4.37 -9.74 -3.65
C PRO A 33 -3.38 -9.61 -2.47
N ASP A 34 -2.10 -9.89 -2.75
CA ASP A 34 -1.01 -9.61 -1.82
C ASP A 34 -0.82 -8.09 -1.66
N LEU A 35 -0.85 -7.61 -0.41
CA LEU A 35 -0.73 -6.20 -0.06
C LEU A 35 0.70 -5.75 0.27
N THR A 36 1.70 -6.64 0.21
CA THR A 36 3.10 -6.34 0.58
C THR A 36 3.65 -5.10 -0.14
N LEU A 37 3.34 -4.94 -1.42
CA LEU A 37 3.82 -3.83 -2.25
C LEU A 37 2.75 -2.77 -2.56
N VAL A 38 1.57 -2.84 -1.96
CA VAL A 38 0.45 -1.95 -2.30
C VAL A 38 0.79 -0.48 -2.06
N ALA A 39 1.47 -0.16 -0.95
CA ALA A 39 1.88 1.21 -0.63
C ALA A 39 2.90 1.78 -1.63
N ARG A 40 3.74 0.94 -2.25
CA ARG A 40 4.65 1.36 -3.33
C ARG A 40 3.95 1.53 -4.66
N ALA A 41 2.98 0.67 -4.95
CA ALA A 41 2.28 0.66 -6.23
C ALA A 41 1.24 1.79 -6.34
N ARG A 42 0.52 2.07 -5.26
CA ARG A 42 -0.59 3.04 -5.23
C ARG A 42 -0.24 4.34 -4.52
N GLY A 43 0.71 4.33 -3.61
CA GLY A 43 1.03 5.44 -2.72
C GLY A 43 0.29 5.38 -1.39
N THR A 44 0.85 6.05 -0.39
CA THR A 44 0.30 6.09 0.98
C THR A 44 -1.01 6.85 1.06
N ASP A 45 -1.12 7.98 0.36
CA ASP A 45 -2.32 8.83 0.37
C ASP A 45 -3.52 8.11 -0.26
N TRP A 46 -3.28 7.39 -1.37
CA TRP A 46 -4.30 6.55 -1.99
C TRP A 46 -4.75 5.45 -1.02
N LEU A 47 -3.81 4.79 -0.35
CA LEU A 47 -4.10 3.68 0.56
C LEU A 47 -4.85 4.16 1.80
N TYR A 48 -4.48 5.30 2.36
CA TYR A 48 -5.20 5.93 3.47
C TYR A 48 -6.65 6.27 3.06
N GLY A 49 -6.82 6.96 1.95
CA GLY A 49 -8.15 7.30 1.44
C GLY A 49 -8.98 6.06 1.06
N TYR A 50 -8.32 4.98 0.60
CA TYR A 50 -8.97 3.71 0.31
C TYR A 50 -9.50 3.05 1.60
N LEU A 51 -8.69 2.94 2.64
CA LEU A 51 -9.06 2.28 3.90
C LEU A 51 -10.12 3.07 4.69
N THR A 52 -10.11 4.41 4.58
CA THR A 52 -11.11 5.27 5.23
C THR A 52 -12.35 5.53 4.38
N GLY A 53 -12.32 5.20 3.10
CA GLY A 53 -13.33 5.59 2.12
C GLY A 53 -14.43 4.55 1.84
N PHE A 54 -14.61 3.53 2.68
CA PHE A 54 -15.69 2.56 2.53
C PHE A 54 -17.03 3.15 2.99
N TYR A 55 -18.09 2.86 2.25
CA TYR A 55 -19.46 3.27 2.57
C TYR A 55 -20.46 2.19 2.17
N GLU A 56 -21.65 2.21 2.78
CA GLU A 56 -22.73 1.28 2.52
C GLU A 56 -23.30 1.46 1.10
N ASP A 57 -23.42 0.35 0.36
CA ASP A 57 -23.97 0.30 -0.99
C ASP A 57 -24.62 -1.09 -1.21
N ASP A 58 -25.93 -1.18 -0.98
CA ASP A 58 -26.70 -2.42 -1.13
C ASP A 58 -26.68 -3.01 -2.56
N SER A 59 -26.26 -2.25 -3.55
CA SER A 59 -26.11 -2.73 -4.91
C SER A 59 -24.90 -3.65 -5.11
N ARG A 60 -24.01 -3.75 -4.11
CA ARG A 60 -22.75 -4.49 -4.18
C ARG A 60 -22.83 -5.84 -3.46
N LEU A 61 -21.93 -6.75 -3.89
CA LEU A 61 -21.88 -8.12 -3.37
C LEU A 61 -21.67 -8.18 -1.84
N PHE A 62 -20.85 -7.29 -1.29
CA PHE A 62 -20.55 -7.21 0.13
C PHE A 62 -21.28 -6.08 0.87
N GLY A 63 -22.29 -5.46 0.23
CA GLY A 63 -23.05 -4.36 0.83
C GLY A 63 -22.26 -3.06 0.99
N VAL A 64 -21.05 -2.98 0.42
CA VAL A 64 -20.16 -1.81 0.54
C VAL A 64 -19.52 -1.43 -0.78
N ASN A 65 -19.20 -0.16 -0.92
CA ASN A 65 -18.43 0.41 -2.02
C ASN A 65 -17.33 1.30 -1.47
N ASN A 66 -16.51 1.88 -2.33
CA ASN A 66 -15.39 2.70 -1.90
C ASN A 66 -15.27 3.97 -2.74
N ARG A 67 -15.06 5.11 -2.07
CA ARG A 67 -14.94 6.42 -2.69
C ARG A 67 -13.72 6.53 -3.61
N VAL A 68 -12.59 5.93 -3.21
CA VAL A 68 -11.32 6.01 -3.96
C VAL A 68 -11.25 4.98 -5.06
N PHE A 69 -11.88 3.83 -4.86
CA PHE A 69 -11.89 2.72 -5.81
C PHE A 69 -13.31 2.17 -5.99
N ALA A 70 -14.04 2.79 -6.90
CA ALA A 70 -15.43 2.41 -7.19
C ALA A 70 -15.55 0.95 -7.66
N ASN A 71 -16.65 0.31 -7.30
CA ASN A 71 -16.94 -1.10 -7.60
C ASN A 71 -15.96 -2.08 -6.97
N VAL A 72 -15.48 -1.77 -5.77
CA VAL A 72 -14.56 -2.62 -5.04
C VAL A 72 -15.17 -4.00 -4.77
N ALA A 73 -14.35 -5.05 -4.96
CA ALA A 73 -14.71 -6.43 -4.63
C ALA A 73 -14.17 -6.87 -3.25
N MET A 74 -13.82 -5.93 -2.39
CA MET A 74 -13.33 -6.15 -1.03
C MET A 74 -14.40 -5.72 -0.03
N PRO A 75 -14.74 -6.55 0.97
CA PRO A 75 -15.57 -6.11 2.08
C PRO A 75 -14.85 -5.05 2.93
N ASN A 76 -15.58 -4.22 3.66
CA ASN A 76 -14.97 -3.34 4.67
C ASN A 76 -14.50 -4.15 5.87
N VAL A 77 -13.23 -4.56 5.87
CA VAL A 77 -12.64 -5.37 6.93
C VAL A 77 -12.43 -4.59 8.24
N LEU A 78 -12.50 -3.27 8.18
CA LEU A 78 -12.32 -2.37 9.33
C LEU A 78 -13.67 -1.82 9.86
N GLU A 79 -14.81 -2.27 9.32
CA GLU A 79 -16.14 -1.79 9.69
C GLU A 79 -16.40 -1.88 11.21
N GLY A 80 -15.97 -2.98 11.85
CA GLY A 80 -16.13 -3.15 13.30
C GLY A 80 -15.39 -2.08 14.13
N LEU A 81 -14.35 -1.47 13.59
CA LEU A 81 -13.60 -0.35 14.21
C LEU A 81 -14.19 0.99 13.80
N GLN A 82 -14.38 1.18 12.50
CA GLN A 82 -14.84 2.41 11.88
C GLN A 82 -16.33 2.68 12.14
N GLY A 83 -17.15 1.65 12.04
CA GLY A 83 -18.60 1.78 11.93
C GLY A 83 -19.06 1.96 10.48
N ILE A 84 -20.35 2.23 10.34
CA ILE A 84 -21.03 2.40 9.05
C ILE A 84 -20.89 3.84 8.57
N GLN A 85 -20.57 4.02 7.30
CA GLN A 85 -20.60 5.31 6.61
C GLN A 85 -21.58 5.28 5.46
N HIS A 86 -22.24 6.39 5.23
CA HIS A 86 -23.17 6.59 4.12
C HIS A 86 -22.71 7.73 3.23
N CYS A 87 -23.02 7.66 1.94
CA CYS A 87 -22.86 8.79 1.04
C CYS A 87 -23.94 9.83 1.30
N GLU A 88 -23.56 11.08 1.56
CA GLU A 88 -24.51 12.19 1.65
C GLU A 88 -25.11 12.53 0.29
N ASP A 89 -24.33 12.39 -0.78
CA ASP A 89 -24.75 12.63 -2.16
C ASP A 89 -24.59 11.33 -2.98
N ALA A 90 -25.71 10.77 -3.43
CA ALA A 90 -25.74 9.49 -4.15
C ALA A 90 -25.06 9.53 -5.54
N GLU A 91 -24.84 10.71 -6.13
CA GLU A 91 -24.25 10.83 -7.48
C GLU A 91 -22.72 10.89 -7.45
N HIS A 92 -22.11 11.55 -6.47
CA HIS A 92 -20.66 11.80 -6.46
C HIS A 92 -19.93 11.25 -5.25
N CYS A 93 -20.64 11.00 -4.12
CA CYS A 93 -20.08 10.49 -2.86
C CYS A 93 -18.84 11.27 -2.35
N ASP A 94 -18.88 12.60 -2.50
CA ASP A 94 -17.77 13.46 -2.09
C ASP A 94 -17.67 13.58 -0.56
N HIS A 95 -18.80 13.46 0.13
CA HIS A 95 -18.89 13.51 1.59
C HIS A 95 -19.45 12.20 2.15
N LEU A 96 -18.71 11.61 3.08
CA LEU A 96 -19.14 10.45 3.85
C LEU A 96 -19.65 10.91 5.22
N VAL A 97 -20.81 10.43 5.60
CA VAL A 97 -21.42 10.68 6.91
C VAL A 97 -21.29 9.42 7.75
N HIS A 98 -20.70 9.57 8.91
CA HIS A 98 -20.47 8.48 9.85
C HIS A 98 -21.69 8.26 10.73
N GLU A 99 -22.18 7.03 10.85
CA GLU A 99 -23.25 6.67 11.77
C GLU A 99 -22.68 6.46 13.16
N VAL A 100 -23.00 7.38 14.08
CA VAL A 100 -22.45 7.40 15.44
C VAL A 100 -22.88 6.15 16.22
N GLY A 101 -21.91 5.45 16.79
CA GLY A 101 -22.12 4.30 17.67
C GLY A 101 -22.21 2.96 16.94
N THR A 102 -21.93 2.91 15.65
CA THR A 102 -21.84 1.64 14.87
C THR A 102 -20.45 1.04 14.91
N GLY A 103 -19.39 1.85 15.14
CA GLY A 103 -18.01 1.40 15.34
C GLY A 103 -17.60 1.36 16.81
N THR A 104 -16.49 0.68 17.09
CA THR A 104 -15.90 0.57 18.44
C THR A 104 -14.97 1.74 18.77
N LEU A 105 -14.44 2.44 17.76
CA LEU A 105 -13.53 3.57 17.89
C LEU A 105 -14.25 4.89 17.54
N SER A 106 -13.76 5.99 18.09
CA SER A 106 -14.08 7.31 17.59
C SER A 106 -13.44 7.55 16.23
N GLU A 107 -13.89 8.56 15.50
CA GLU A 107 -13.33 8.92 14.19
C GLU A 107 -11.82 9.21 14.28
N GLU A 108 -11.41 9.99 15.29
CA GLU A 108 -10.00 10.34 15.52
C GLU A 108 -9.14 9.10 15.84
N GLU A 109 -9.62 8.20 16.71
CA GLU A 109 -8.92 6.94 17.03
C GLU A 109 -8.83 6.02 15.84
N PHE A 110 -9.86 5.95 15.01
CA PHE A 110 -9.85 5.16 13.78
C PHE A 110 -8.85 5.70 12.75
N GLU A 111 -8.81 7.02 12.56
CA GLU A 111 -7.83 7.65 11.69
C GLU A 111 -6.39 7.36 12.12
N GLU A 112 -6.10 7.38 13.43
CA GLU A 112 -4.79 7.02 13.97
C GLU A 112 -4.43 5.56 13.67
N VAL A 113 -5.36 4.62 13.86
CA VAL A 113 -5.17 3.20 13.53
C VAL A 113 -4.89 3.01 12.04
N VAL A 114 -5.64 3.68 11.17
CA VAL A 114 -5.42 3.59 9.72
C VAL A 114 -4.08 4.22 9.32
N TYR A 115 -3.71 5.33 9.94
CA TYR A 115 -2.41 5.97 9.72
C TYR A 115 -1.26 5.02 10.09
N ASP A 116 -1.33 4.36 11.23
CA ASP A 116 -0.32 3.38 11.65
C ASP A 116 -0.29 2.17 10.73
N LEU A 117 -1.44 1.66 10.29
CA LEU A 117 -1.52 0.56 9.33
C LEU A 117 -0.89 0.93 7.98
N VAL A 118 -1.14 2.13 7.47
CA VAL A 118 -0.53 2.62 6.22
C VAL A 118 0.98 2.75 6.36
N ASN A 119 1.47 3.26 7.49
CA ASN A 119 2.90 3.33 7.79
C ASN A 119 3.54 1.94 7.85
N PHE A 120 2.86 0.98 8.45
CA PHE A 120 3.32 -0.41 8.46
C PHE A 120 3.41 -1.00 7.04
N LEU A 121 2.35 -0.85 6.23
CA LEU A 121 2.35 -1.32 4.84
C LEU A 121 3.43 -0.63 3.99
N TYR A 122 3.69 0.64 4.25
CA TYR A 122 4.78 1.37 3.61
C TYR A 122 6.16 0.84 4.01
N TYR A 123 6.36 0.54 5.30
CA TYR A 123 7.59 -0.03 5.81
C TYR A 123 7.87 -1.43 5.24
N ILE A 124 6.89 -2.34 5.25
CA ILE A 124 7.07 -3.70 4.71
C ILE A 124 7.31 -3.70 3.20
N GLY A 125 6.80 -2.72 2.48
CA GLY A 125 7.02 -2.55 1.04
C GLY A 125 8.47 -2.21 0.66
N GLU A 126 9.24 -1.61 1.57
CA GLU A 126 10.68 -1.30 1.40
C GLU A 126 11.39 -1.09 2.75
N PRO A 127 11.70 -2.17 3.50
CA PRO A 127 12.35 -2.06 4.81
C PRO A 127 13.73 -1.38 4.75
N SER A 128 14.45 -1.56 3.65
CA SER A 128 15.81 -1.01 3.44
C SER A 128 15.83 0.41 2.85
N ARG A 129 14.70 1.11 2.80
CA ARG A 129 14.61 2.44 2.17
C ARG A 129 15.57 3.47 2.73
N LEU A 130 15.71 3.54 4.05
CA LEU A 130 16.62 4.50 4.69
C LEU A 130 18.08 4.22 4.34
N ASP A 131 18.47 2.94 4.31
CA ASP A 131 19.81 2.53 3.89
C ASP A 131 20.04 2.83 2.41
N ARG A 132 19.06 2.56 1.55
CA ARG A 132 19.12 2.90 0.13
C ARG A 132 19.31 4.41 -0.09
N GLN A 133 18.58 5.24 0.65
CA GLN A 133 18.72 6.70 0.54
C GLN A 133 20.10 7.17 0.98
N ARG A 134 20.61 6.62 2.10
CA ARG A 134 21.93 6.96 2.63
C ARG A 134 23.05 6.55 1.68
N ILE A 135 23.01 5.31 1.20
CA ILE A 135 24.00 4.77 0.25
C ILE A 135 23.85 5.47 -1.10
N GLY A 136 22.62 5.74 -1.55
CA GLY A 136 22.32 6.41 -2.82
C GLY A 136 22.97 7.79 -2.94
N GLY A 137 23.06 8.54 -1.86
CA GLY A 137 23.79 9.80 -1.83
C GLY A 137 25.29 9.64 -2.20
N TYR A 138 25.96 8.65 -1.63
CA TYR A 138 27.36 8.36 -1.96
C TYR A 138 27.51 7.83 -3.39
N VAL A 139 26.57 7.01 -3.87
CA VAL A 139 26.57 6.52 -5.25
C VAL A 139 26.42 7.67 -6.23
N LEU A 140 25.52 8.62 -5.99
CA LEU A 140 25.34 9.80 -6.84
C LEU A 140 26.60 10.69 -6.88
N LEU A 141 27.27 10.89 -5.73
CA LEU A 141 28.53 11.61 -5.68
C LEU A 141 29.62 10.92 -6.48
N PHE A 142 29.75 9.60 -6.34
CA PHE A 142 30.69 8.80 -7.12
C PHE A 142 30.40 8.90 -8.63
N LEU A 143 29.14 8.76 -9.03
CA LEU A 143 28.75 8.86 -10.43
C LEU A 143 28.99 10.26 -11.01
N ALA A 144 28.73 11.30 -10.25
CA ALA A 144 29.03 12.69 -10.66
C ALA A 144 30.54 12.89 -10.90
N PHE A 145 31.37 12.38 -9.98
CA PHE A 145 32.82 12.40 -10.12
C PHE A 145 33.25 11.60 -11.35
N PHE A 146 32.78 10.38 -11.51
CA PHE A 146 33.09 9.52 -12.65
C PHE A 146 32.64 10.15 -13.98
N TRP A 147 31.48 10.81 -13.99
CA TRP A 147 30.96 11.51 -15.16
C TRP A 147 31.92 12.60 -15.65
N VAL A 148 32.57 13.35 -14.75
CA VAL A 148 33.56 14.37 -15.14
C VAL A 148 34.71 13.77 -15.93
N PHE A 149 35.28 12.63 -15.48
CA PHE A 149 36.35 11.95 -16.21
C PHE A 149 35.87 11.37 -17.54
N ALA A 150 34.71 10.76 -17.55
CA ALA A 150 34.10 10.22 -18.76
C ALA A 150 33.88 11.36 -19.81
N TRP A 151 33.41 12.52 -19.35
CA TRP A 151 33.21 13.70 -20.19
C TRP A 151 34.54 14.24 -20.72
N LEU A 152 35.56 14.35 -19.88
CA LEU A 152 36.90 14.80 -20.30
C LEU A 152 37.51 13.83 -21.33
N LEU A 153 37.37 12.52 -21.08
CA LEU A 153 37.85 11.52 -22.01
C LEU A 153 37.12 11.59 -23.36
N ASN A 154 35.80 11.66 -23.31
CA ASN A 154 34.98 11.81 -24.52
C ASN A 154 35.41 13.05 -25.32
N ARG A 155 35.59 14.18 -24.64
CA ARG A 155 36.05 15.43 -25.28
C ARG A 155 37.40 15.27 -25.91
N GLU A 156 38.35 14.55 -25.32
CA GLU A 156 39.68 14.33 -25.87
C GLU A 156 39.64 13.41 -27.11
N TYR A 157 38.86 12.32 -27.07
CA TYR A 157 38.74 11.41 -28.20
C TYR A 157 38.03 12.03 -29.43
N TRP A 158 37.11 12.95 -29.20
CA TRP A 158 36.38 13.61 -30.31
C TRP A 158 37.03 14.90 -30.81
N LYS A 159 38.20 15.27 -30.28
CA LYS A 159 38.90 16.49 -30.65
C LYS A 159 39.40 16.50 -32.08
N ASP A 160 39.81 15.36 -32.60
CA ASP A 160 40.44 15.20 -33.92
C ASP A 160 39.46 14.64 -34.97
N VAL A 161 38.19 14.55 -34.66
CA VAL A 161 37.13 14.13 -35.61
C VAL A 161 36.57 15.38 -36.28
N ASP A 162 36.97 15.61 -37.52
CA ASP A 162 36.38 16.65 -38.38
C ASP A 162 34.97 16.26 -38.78
N HIS A 163 33.98 17.14 -38.56
CA HIS A 163 32.57 16.99 -38.94
C HIS A 163 32.31 17.61 -40.31
#